data_162f1d1fd4e908a24c174682f6256a5b
#
_entry.id   162f1d1fd4e908a24c174682f6256a5b
#
_cell.length_a   1.000
_cell.length_b   1.000
_cell.length_c   1.000
_cell.angle_alpha   90.00
_cell.angle_beta   90.00
_cell.angle_gamma   90.00
#
_symmetry.space_group_name_H-M   'P 1'
#
loop_
_entity.id
_entity.type
_entity.pdbx_description
1 polymer ?
#
loop_
_entity_poly.entity_id
_entity_poly.type
_entity_poly.pdbx_seq_one_letter_code
_entity_poly.pdbx_strand_id
1 'polypeptide(L)'
;MKKIILLIFLVLCFGFFSSAGAIKAEAASVKLTYSNFFPPAHIQSKLAESWCKEVEKRTNGQVVVEYFPGQTLTKARQVYDGVVEGISDVGFSVLAYTRGRFPVISAVDLPLGYTSGVVATKVVNAVYTKFQPKELMDTQVMYLHAHGPGLIHTKDKPVRKLEDMQGLKFRGHGTSALVVKALGGTPVPKPMPETYQMLQKGVVNGAVYPFEANKGWKLGEVTNYA
;
A
#
# COMPACT_ATOMS: atom_id res chain seq x y z
N MET A 1 -45.66 -14.33 -65.81
CA MET A 1 -45.36 -13.08 -65.07
C MET A 1 -45.46 -13.21 -63.56
N LYS A 2 -46.50 -13.83 -62.96
CA LYS A 2 -46.66 -13.95 -61.51
C LYS A 2 -45.57 -14.79 -60.79
N LYS A 3 -45.00 -15.82 -61.44
CA LYS A 3 -43.92 -16.65 -60.84
C LYS A 3 -42.54 -15.99 -60.81
N ILE A 4 -42.27 -15.05 -61.73
CA ILE A 4 -40.99 -14.30 -61.77
C ILE A 4 -40.95 -13.22 -60.71
N ILE A 5 -42.10 -12.56 -60.45
CA ILE A 5 -42.23 -11.54 -59.42
C ILE A 5 -42.05 -12.16 -58.01
N LEU A 6 -42.53 -13.38 -57.79
CA LEU A 6 -42.38 -14.10 -56.51
C LEU A 6 -40.91 -14.50 -56.23
N LEU A 7 -40.14 -14.85 -57.28
CA LEU A 7 -38.74 -15.19 -57.15
C LEU A 7 -37.85 -13.99 -56.83
N ILE A 8 -38.18 -12.83 -57.43
CA ILE A 8 -37.44 -11.55 -57.14
C ILE A 8 -37.72 -11.07 -55.73
N PHE A 9 -38.93 -11.26 -55.20
CA PHE A 9 -39.24 -10.86 -53.80
C PHE A 9 -38.54 -11.79 -52.78
N LEU A 10 -38.36 -13.05 -53.10
CA LEU A 10 -37.66 -14.00 -52.22
C LEU A 10 -36.15 -13.75 -52.17
N VAL A 11 -35.52 -13.30 -53.26
CA VAL A 11 -34.09 -12.97 -53.33
C VAL A 11 -33.81 -11.63 -52.63
N LEU A 12 -34.74 -10.65 -52.70
CA LEU A 12 -34.61 -9.36 -51.97
C LEU A 12 -34.75 -9.52 -50.46
N CYS A 13 -35.56 -10.44 -49.96
CA CYS A 13 -35.67 -10.72 -48.52
C CYS A 13 -34.45 -11.46 -47.96
N PHE A 14 -33.70 -12.27 -48.75
CA PHE A 14 -32.49 -12.96 -48.30
C PHE A 14 -31.27 -12.05 -48.31
N GLY A 15 -31.23 -10.96 -49.08
CA GLY A 15 -30.14 -10.00 -49.15
C GLY A 15 -30.07 -9.02 -47.95
N PHE A 16 -31.17 -8.84 -47.23
CA PHE A 16 -31.23 -7.91 -46.11
C PHE A 16 -30.83 -8.50 -44.74
N PHE A 17 -30.67 -9.86 -44.66
CA PHE A 17 -30.33 -10.54 -43.42
C PHE A 17 -28.81 -10.74 -43.19
N SER A 18 -27.96 -10.35 -44.16
CA SER A 18 -26.51 -10.62 -44.10
C SER A 18 -25.65 -9.48 -43.53
N SER A 19 -26.25 -8.38 -43.07
CA SER A 19 -25.51 -7.28 -42.45
C SER A 19 -25.91 -7.07 -40.99
N ALA A 20 -26.25 -8.16 -40.27
CA ALA A 20 -26.18 -8.12 -38.81
C ALA A 20 -24.69 -8.05 -38.44
N GLY A 21 -24.11 -6.86 -38.51
CA GLY A 21 -22.80 -6.58 -37.90
C GLY A 21 -22.85 -7.13 -36.49
N ALA A 22 -21.96 -8.07 -36.18
CA ALA A 22 -21.81 -8.56 -34.81
C ALA A 22 -21.57 -7.33 -33.93
N ILE A 23 -22.59 -6.87 -33.23
CA ILE A 23 -22.46 -5.92 -32.15
C ILE A 23 -21.57 -6.65 -31.16
N LYS A 24 -20.27 -6.34 -31.19
CA LYS A 24 -19.33 -6.75 -30.18
C LYS A 24 -19.85 -6.10 -28.90
N ALA A 25 -20.58 -6.83 -28.10
CA ALA A 25 -20.95 -6.39 -26.77
C ALA A 25 -19.62 -6.14 -26.03
N GLU A 26 -19.24 -4.88 -25.92
CA GLU A 26 -18.11 -4.48 -25.12
C GLU A 26 -18.49 -4.85 -23.67
N ALA A 27 -17.86 -5.88 -23.15
CA ALA A 27 -18.11 -6.32 -21.80
C ALA A 27 -17.85 -5.11 -20.88
N ALA A 28 -18.84 -4.75 -20.06
CA ALA A 28 -18.72 -3.64 -19.13
C ALA A 28 -17.43 -3.81 -18.31
N SER A 29 -16.55 -2.82 -18.33
CA SER A 29 -15.30 -2.86 -17.56
C SER A 29 -15.60 -2.78 -16.08
N VAL A 30 -14.95 -3.64 -15.29
CA VAL A 30 -14.94 -3.55 -13.83
C VAL A 30 -14.01 -2.42 -13.43
N LYS A 31 -14.51 -1.45 -12.69
CA LYS A 31 -13.70 -0.37 -12.13
C LYS A 31 -13.41 -0.66 -10.67
N LEU A 32 -12.13 -0.68 -10.30
CA LEU A 32 -11.65 -0.84 -8.93
C LEU A 32 -10.95 0.45 -8.50
N THR A 33 -11.02 0.76 -7.22
CA THR A 33 -10.31 1.87 -6.58
C THR A 33 -9.16 1.34 -5.75
N TYR A 34 -7.98 1.98 -5.84
CA TYR A 34 -6.80 1.60 -5.06
C TYR A 34 -6.30 2.76 -4.21
N SER A 35 -6.47 2.67 -2.90
CA SER A 35 -5.97 3.64 -1.93
C SER A 35 -4.55 3.36 -1.49
N ASN A 36 -3.68 4.36 -1.56
CA ASN A 36 -2.29 4.27 -1.12
C ASN A 36 -1.85 5.55 -0.40
N PHE A 37 -1.16 5.41 0.73
CA PHE A 37 -0.72 6.57 1.52
C PHE A 37 0.65 7.14 1.09
N PHE A 38 1.43 6.44 0.27
CA PHE A 38 2.72 6.93 -0.22
C PHE A 38 2.56 8.11 -1.18
N PRO A 39 3.46 9.11 -1.12
CA PRO A 39 3.47 10.20 -2.09
C PRO A 39 3.60 9.71 -3.55
N PRO A 40 3.04 10.41 -4.55
CA PRO A 40 3.09 9.96 -5.95
C PRO A 40 4.51 9.68 -6.48
N ALA A 41 5.51 10.46 -6.05
CA ALA A 41 6.90 10.28 -6.45
C ALA A 41 7.62 9.10 -5.77
N HIS A 42 7.04 8.53 -4.72
CA HIS A 42 7.63 7.43 -3.97
C HIS A 42 7.67 6.14 -4.80
N ILE A 43 8.73 5.33 -4.64
CA ILE A 43 8.90 4.09 -5.40
C ILE A 43 7.71 3.13 -5.25
N GLN A 44 7.12 3.04 -4.07
CA GLN A 44 5.93 2.22 -3.81
C GLN A 44 4.70 2.71 -4.58
N SER A 45 4.54 4.03 -4.76
CA SER A 45 3.46 4.58 -5.57
C SER A 45 3.66 4.28 -7.06
N LYS A 46 4.90 4.42 -7.55
CA LYS A 46 5.23 4.08 -8.94
C LYS A 46 5.02 2.59 -9.24
N LEU A 47 5.37 1.72 -8.28
CA LEU A 47 5.12 0.29 -8.40
C LEU A 47 3.63 -0.02 -8.43
N ALA A 48 2.84 0.59 -7.55
CA ALA A 48 1.38 0.42 -7.51
C ALA A 48 0.73 0.91 -8.82
N GLU A 49 1.14 2.07 -9.32
CA GLU A 49 0.67 2.60 -10.61
C GLU A 49 1.02 1.67 -11.78
N SER A 50 2.24 1.12 -11.80
CA SER A 50 2.67 0.14 -12.78
C SER A 50 1.83 -1.14 -12.74
N TRP A 51 1.50 -1.61 -11.53
CA TRP A 51 0.62 -2.75 -11.32
C TRP A 51 -0.80 -2.48 -11.86
N CYS A 52 -1.38 -1.29 -11.60
CA CYS A 52 -2.68 -0.91 -12.14
C CYS A 52 -2.71 -0.99 -13.67
N LYS A 53 -1.68 -0.43 -14.33
CA LYS A 53 -1.52 -0.49 -15.79
C LYS A 53 -1.36 -1.92 -16.32
N GLU A 54 -0.64 -2.77 -15.59
CA GLU A 54 -0.45 -4.17 -15.98
C GLU A 54 -1.74 -5.00 -15.82
N VAL A 55 -2.56 -4.72 -14.79
CA VAL A 55 -3.90 -5.33 -14.65
C VAL A 55 -4.79 -4.95 -15.82
N GLU A 56 -4.89 -3.67 -16.16
CA GLU A 56 -5.67 -3.19 -17.30
C GLU A 56 -5.22 -3.85 -18.61
N LYS A 57 -3.91 -3.90 -18.86
CA LYS A 57 -3.32 -4.53 -20.03
C LYS A 57 -3.64 -6.04 -20.10
N ARG A 58 -3.44 -6.80 -19.01
CA ARG A 58 -3.66 -8.25 -18.98
C ARG A 58 -5.12 -8.64 -19.10
N THR A 59 -6.02 -7.76 -18.70
CA THR A 59 -7.47 -7.97 -18.81
C THR A 59 -8.05 -7.38 -20.10
N ASN A 60 -7.22 -6.88 -21.01
CA ASN A 60 -7.66 -6.18 -22.23
C ASN A 60 -8.68 -5.06 -21.93
N GLY A 61 -8.46 -4.30 -20.86
CA GLY A 61 -9.35 -3.22 -20.41
C GLY A 61 -10.62 -3.66 -19.68
N GLN A 62 -10.81 -4.96 -19.44
CA GLN A 62 -11.97 -5.45 -18.68
C GLN A 62 -11.91 -5.07 -17.19
N VAL A 63 -10.71 -4.89 -16.64
CA VAL A 63 -10.51 -4.39 -15.28
C VAL A 63 -9.66 -3.12 -15.34
N VAL A 64 -10.19 -2.02 -14.85
CA VAL A 64 -9.51 -0.73 -14.73
C VAL A 64 -9.35 -0.40 -13.26
N VAL A 65 -8.13 -0.06 -12.82
CA VAL A 65 -7.86 0.30 -11.43
C VAL A 65 -7.56 1.78 -11.34
N GLU A 66 -8.45 2.54 -10.71
CA GLU A 66 -8.24 3.95 -10.41
C GLU A 66 -7.36 4.10 -9.17
N TYR A 67 -6.19 4.73 -9.34
CA TYR A 67 -5.17 4.80 -8.31
C TYR A 67 -5.17 6.13 -7.55
N PHE A 68 -5.23 6.07 -6.21
CA PHE A 68 -5.31 7.21 -5.30
C PHE A 68 -4.07 7.25 -4.38
N PRO A 69 -2.95 7.86 -4.80
CA PRO A 69 -1.75 8.02 -3.98
C PRO A 69 -1.89 9.14 -2.94
N GLY A 70 -0.94 9.20 -1.99
CA GLY A 70 -0.77 10.35 -1.11
C GLY A 70 -1.91 10.59 -0.13
N GLN A 71 -2.67 9.56 0.25
CA GLN A 71 -3.81 9.68 1.16
C GLN A 71 -5.00 10.47 0.57
N THR A 72 -5.16 10.48 -0.75
CA THR A 72 -6.24 11.22 -1.41
C THR A 72 -7.60 10.54 -1.25
N LEU A 73 -7.65 9.20 -1.08
CA LEU A 73 -8.90 8.47 -0.82
C LEU A 73 -9.07 8.15 0.67
N THR A 74 -8.11 7.42 1.28
CA THR A 74 -8.12 7.12 2.71
C THR A 74 -6.81 7.53 3.37
N LYS A 75 -6.86 7.94 4.65
CA LYS A 75 -5.66 8.28 5.43
C LYS A 75 -4.87 7.02 5.78
N ALA A 76 -3.56 7.15 6.02
CA ALA A 76 -2.66 6.02 6.28
C ALA A 76 -3.14 5.05 7.37
N ARG A 77 -3.82 5.54 8.42
CA ARG A 77 -4.41 4.70 9.48
C ARG A 77 -5.72 4.02 9.10
N GLN A 78 -6.36 4.50 8.05
CA GLN A 78 -7.71 4.09 7.64
C GLN A 78 -7.71 3.20 6.39
N VAL A 79 -6.55 2.97 5.77
CA VAL A 79 -6.48 2.21 4.50
C VAL A 79 -7.07 0.82 4.65
N TYR A 80 -6.71 0.09 5.72
CA TYR A 80 -7.21 -1.27 5.92
C TYR A 80 -8.72 -1.30 6.16
N ASP A 81 -9.20 -0.48 7.10
CA ASP A 81 -10.63 -0.37 7.39
C ASP A 81 -11.41 0.13 6.17
N GLY A 82 -10.83 1.05 5.39
CA GLY A 82 -11.43 1.54 4.16
C GLY A 82 -11.63 0.45 3.08
N VAL A 83 -10.77 -0.58 3.05
CA VAL A 83 -11.01 -1.75 2.19
C VAL A 83 -12.13 -2.63 2.76
N VAL A 84 -12.11 -2.89 4.07
CA VAL A 84 -13.16 -3.70 4.73
C VAL A 84 -14.54 -3.06 4.60
N GLU A 85 -14.61 -1.73 4.68
CA GLU A 85 -15.85 -0.94 4.59
C GLU A 85 -16.26 -0.62 3.13
N GLY A 86 -15.46 -1.02 2.13
CA GLY A 86 -15.76 -0.78 0.72
C GLY A 86 -15.54 0.67 0.25
N ILE A 87 -14.78 1.49 0.99
CA ILE A 87 -14.37 2.84 0.56
C ILE A 87 -13.35 2.74 -0.59
N SER A 88 -12.52 1.70 -0.57
CA SER A 88 -11.64 1.33 -1.68
C SER A 88 -11.62 -0.18 -1.85
N ASP A 89 -11.48 -0.65 -3.10
CA ASP A 89 -11.42 -2.09 -3.40
C ASP A 89 -10.05 -2.68 -3.08
N VAL A 90 -9.00 -1.88 -3.22
CA VAL A 90 -7.61 -2.26 -2.95
C VAL A 90 -6.97 -1.22 -2.02
N GLY A 91 -6.14 -1.68 -1.10
CA GLY A 91 -5.44 -0.81 -0.16
C GLY A 91 -3.99 -1.23 0.08
N PHE A 92 -3.08 -0.27 0.09
CA PHE A 92 -1.71 -0.48 0.56
C PHE A 92 -1.61 -0.01 2.02
N SER A 93 -1.62 -0.94 2.97
CA SER A 93 -1.63 -0.64 4.40
C SER A 93 -0.33 -1.05 5.10
N VAL A 94 0.05 -0.29 6.12
CA VAL A 94 1.01 -0.73 7.16
C VAL A 94 0.19 -1.22 8.35
N LEU A 95 0.16 -2.52 8.59
CA LEU A 95 -0.69 -3.16 9.60
C LEU A 95 -0.46 -2.59 11.01
N ALA A 96 0.79 -2.20 11.32
CA ALA A 96 1.16 -1.55 12.58
C ALA A 96 0.50 -0.17 12.81
N TYR A 97 -0.15 0.44 11.80
CA TYR A 97 -0.89 1.69 11.99
C TYR A 97 -2.28 1.47 12.63
N THR A 98 -2.83 0.26 12.51
CA THR A 98 -4.10 -0.14 13.14
C THR A 98 -3.80 -0.95 14.40
N ARG A 99 -3.55 -0.23 15.50
CA ARG A 99 -3.05 -0.82 16.75
C ARG A 99 -4.00 -1.89 17.30
N GLY A 100 -3.44 -3.06 17.64
CA GLY A 100 -4.14 -4.14 18.32
C GLY A 100 -5.00 -5.02 17.41
N ARG A 101 -5.15 -4.68 16.13
CA ARG A 101 -5.95 -5.47 15.20
C ARG A 101 -5.24 -6.74 14.71
N PHE A 102 -3.92 -6.72 14.58
CA PHE A 102 -3.13 -7.78 13.94
C PHE A 102 -2.11 -8.43 14.89
N PRO A 103 -2.53 -9.11 15.97
CA PRO A 103 -1.61 -9.62 16.98
C PRO A 103 -0.68 -10.71 16.43
N VAL A 104 -1.13 -11.59 15.54
CA VAL A 104 -0.30 -12.67 14.98
C VAL A 104 0.74 -12.12 14.00
N ILE A 105 0.33 -11.29 13.06
CA ILE A 105 1.26 -10.69 12.10
C ILE A 105 2.20 -9.69 12.78
N SER A 106 1.77 -8.99 13.82
CA SER A 106 2.64 -8.08 14.57
C SER A 106 3.80 -8.79 15.29
N ALA A 107 3.74 -10.10 15.47
CA ALA A 107 4.87 -10.86 16.04
C ALA A 107 6.12 -10.79 15.14
N VAL A 108 5.97 -10.65 13.83
CA VAL A 108 7.10 -10.51 12.91
C VAL A 108 7.75 -9.11 12.97
N ASP A 109 7.10 -8.12 13.57
CA ASP A 109 7.68 -6.78 13.79
C ASP A 109 8.60 -6.72 15.01
N LEU A 110 8.66 -7.78 15.81
CA LEU A 110 9.59 -7.87 16.94
C LEU A 110 11.05 -7.83 16.46
N PRO A 111 11.99 -7.33 17.27
CA PRO A 111 13.41 -7.24 16.90
C PRO A 111 14.08 -8.61 16.91
N LEU A 112 13.72 -9.47 15.96
CA LEU A 112 14.17 -10.87 15.87
C LEU A 112 15.51 -11.02 15.14
N GLY A 113 16.22 -9.92 14.87
CA GLY A 113 17.54 -9.97 14.24
C GLY A 113 17.51 -10.17 12.72
N TYR A 114 16.49 -9.71 12.04
CA TYR A 114 16.44 -9.77 10.58
C TYR A 114 17.61 -9.01 9.95
N THR A 115 18.31 -9.66 9.01
CA THR A 115 19.47 -9.08 8.34
C THR A 115 19.09 -8.18 7.15
N SER A 116 17.87 -8.30 6.63
CA SER A 116 17.38 -7.49 5.51
C SER A 116 15.87 -7.52 5.39
N GLY A 117 15.29 -6.56 4.66
CA GLY A 117 13.87 -6.55 4.30
C GLY A 117 13.46 -7.76 3.46
N VAL A 118 14.39 -8.35 2.68
CA VAL A 118 14.13 -9.58 1.91
C VAL A 118 13.90 -10.77 2.85
N VAL A 119 14.75 -10.93 3.88
CA VAL A 119 14.60 -11.99 4.88
C VAL A 119 13.29 -11.79 5.65
N ALA A 120 13.02 -10.59 6.16
CA ALA A 120 11.79 -10.28 6.88
C ALA A 120 10.54 -10.51 6.01
N THR A 121 10.60 -10.17 4.71
CA THR A 121 9.52 -10.46 3.74
C THR A 121 9.26 -11.96 3.61
N LYS A 122 10.30 -12.78 3.51
CA LYS A 122 10.14 -14.24 3.46
C LYS A 122 9.50 -14.78 4.74
N VAL A 123 9.92 -14.26 5.90
CA VAL A 123 9.40 -14.69 7.20
C VAL A 123 7.92 -14.31 7.34
N VAL A 124 7.52 -13.08 7.03
CA VAL A 124 6.11 -12.68 7.16
C VAL A 124 5.20 -13.49 6.26
N ASN A 125 5.63 -13.80 5.02
CA ASN A 125 4.84 -14.63 4.12
C ASN A 125 4.78 -16.10 4.61
N ALA A 126 5.86 -16.65 5.17
CA ALA A 126 5.84 -17.97 5.76
C ALA A 126 4.91 -18.06 6.98
N VAL A 127 4.91 -17.02 7.84
CA VAL A 127 3.99 -16.91 8.98
C VAL A 127 2.54 -16.83 8.48
N TYR A 128 2.26 -15.98 7.50
CA TYR A 128 0.93 -15.85 6.91
C TYR A 128 0.45 -17.19 6.32
N THR A 129 1.27 -17.85 5.52
CA THR A 129 0.93 -19.13 4.88
C THR A 129 0.70 -20.24 5.91
N LYS A 130 1.55 -20.30 6.96
CA LYS A 130 1.48 -21.35 7.99
C LYS A 130 0.29 -21.18 8.93
N PHE A 131 0.02 -19.96 9.38
CA PHE A 131 -0.96 -19.72 10.44
C PHE A 131 -2.30 -19.19 9.93
N GLN A 132 -2.36 -18.68 8.69
CA GLN A 132 -3.56 -18.10 8.09
C GLN A 132 -4.37 -17.25 9.10
N PRO A 133 -3.78 -16.18 9.62
CA PRO A 133 -4.31 -15.47 10.78
C PRO A 133 -5.70 -14.92 10.50
N LYS A 134 -6.64 -15.23 11.39
CA LYS A 134 -8.06 -14.81 11.27
C LYS A 134 -8.23 -13.30 11.17
N GLU A 135 -7.29 -12.55 11.71
CA GLU A 135 -7.27 -11.08 11.69
C GLU A 135 -7.13 -10.45 10.29
N LEU A 136 -6.81 -11.26 9.28
CA LEU A 136 -6.70 -10.85 7.87
C LEU A 136 -7.78 -11.48 6.96
N MET A 137 -8.73 -12.24 7.52
CA MET A 137 -9.72 -12.98 6.72
C MET A 137 -10.85 -12.10 6.17
N ASP A 138 -10.98 -10.87 6.62
CA ASP A 138 -11.94 -9.89 6.12
C ASP A 138 -11.47 -9.19 4.84
N THR A 139 -10.27 -9.52 4.37
CA THR A 139 -9.70 -9.03 3.11
C THR A 139 -8.98 -10.15 2.36
N GLN A 140 -8.80 -9.97 1.04
CA GLN A 140 -7.90 -10.81 0.25
C GLN A 140 -6.49 -10.24 0.33
N VAL A 141 -5.59 -10.89 1.04
CA VAL A 141 -4.18 -10.52 1.07
C VAL A 141 -3.54 -10.85 -0.28
N MET A 142 -3.07 -9.84 -1.00
CA MET A 142 -2.41 -10.00 -2.28
C MET A 142 -0.91 -10.28 -2.13
N TYR A 143 -0.25 -9.58 -1.22
CA TYR A 143 1.14 -9.83 -0.81
C TYR A 143 1.43 -9.16 0.53
N LEU A 144 2.45 -9.66 1.21
CA LEU A 144 3.05 -9.05 2.38
C LEU A 144 4.53 -8.78 2.11
N HIS A 145 5.03 -7.63 2.55
CA HIS A 145 6.46 -7.33 2.46
C HIS A 145 6.92 -6.52 3.67
N ALA A 146 8.22 -6.53 3.91
CA ALA A 146 8.89 -5.72 4.90
C ALA A 146 9.90 -4.79 4.24
N HIS A 147 10.11 -3.64 4.84
CA HIS A 147 11.19 -2.71 4.48
C HIS A 147 12.53 -3.14 5.14
N GLY A 148 13.60 -2.41 4.87
CA GLY A 148 14.90 -2.60 5.53
C GLY A 148 14.86 -2.38 7.04
N PRO A 149 15.95 -2.67 7.76
CA PRO A 149 16.02 -2.47 9.20
C PRO A 149 15.66 -1.04 9.61
N GLY A 150 14.90 -0.90 10.69
CA GLY A 150 14.62 0.38 11.30
C GLY A 150 15.86 0.93 11.99
N LEU A 151 16.20 2.20 11.70
CA LEU A 151 17.31 2.93 12.29
C LEU A 151 16.80 4.12 13.08
N ILE A 152 17.60 4.58 14.03
CA ILE A 152 17.33 5.81 14.77
C ILE A 152 17.90 6.97 13.97
N HIS A 153 17.02 7.87 13.51
CA HIS A 153 17.42 9.11 12.86
C HIS A 153 17.16 10.29 13.76
N THR A 154 18.10 11.22 13.87
CA THR A 154 17.96 12.42 14.69
C THR A 154 18.30 13.69 13.93
N LYS A 155 17.74 14.83 14.39
CA LYS A 155 17.95 16.13 13.79
C LYS A 155 19.21 16.82 14.31
N ASP A 156 19.32 17.03 15.61
CA ASP A 156 20.29 17.95 16.18
C ASP A 156 21.48 17.26 16.87
N LYS A 157 21.30 16.05 17.38
CA LYS A 157 22.32 15.33 18.14
C LYS A 157 22.36 13.86 17.75
N PRO A 158 23.56 13.26 17.52
CA PRO A 158 23.67 11.83 17.28
C PRO A 158 23.34 11.02 18.54
N VAL A 159 22.75 9.83 18.37
CA VAL A 159 22.59 8.83 19.40
C VAL A 159 23.73 7.81 19.26
N ARG A 160 24.69 7.82 20.19
CA ARG A 160 25.87 6.94 20.17
C ARG A 160 25.85 5.90 21.28
N LYS A 161 25.09 6.15 22.33
CA LYS A 161 24.92 5.30 23.50
C LYS A 161 23.52 5.44 24.07
N LEU A 162 23.15 4.53 24.95
CA LEU A 162 21.78 4.44 25.48
C LEU A 162 21.33 5.70 26.21
N GLU A 163 22.26 6.33 26.94
CA GLU A 163 21.97 7.56 27.70
C GLU A 163 21.59 8.74 26.80
N ASP A 164 22.04 8.74 25.54
CA ASP A 164 21.72 9.79 24.57
C ASP A 164 20.24 9.79 24.15
N MET A 165 19.53 8.70 24.42
CA MET A 165 18.09 8.57 24.18
C MET A 165 17.24 9.31 25.22
N GLN A 166 17.78 9.56 26.40
CA GLN A 166 17.04 10.15 27.51
C GLN A 166 16.58 11.58 27.18
N GLY A 167 15.32 11.87 27.50
CA GLY A 167 14.72 13.18 27.23
C GLY A 167 14.37 13.47 25.76
N LEU A 168 14.78 12.61 24.82
CA LEU A 168 14.45 12.78 23.42
C LEU A 168 13.10 12.16 23.06
N LYS A 169 12.36 12.86 22.20
CA LYS A 169 11.09 12.37 21.62
C LYS A 169 11.34 11.81 20.23
N PHE A 170 10.85 10.59 19.99
CA PHE A 170 11.01 9.93 18.70
C PHE A 170 9.66 9.58 18.10
N ARG A 171 9.47 9.95 16.85
CA ARG A 171 8.37 9.36 16.08
C ARG A 171 8.66 7.87 15.83
N GLY A 172 7.73 7.02 16.20
CA GLY A 172 7.70 5.59 15.91
C GLY A 172 6.26 5.13 15.70
N HIS A 173 6.05 3.84 15.44
CA HIS A 173 4.71 3.24 15.38
C HIS A 173 4.84 1.75 15.73
N GLY A 174 3.73 1.11 16.14
CA GLY A 174 3.73 -0.32 16.47
C GLY A 174 4.92 -0.69 17.38
N THR A 175 5.64 -1.73 17.02
CA THR A 175 6.79 -2.24 17.76
C THR A 175 7.95 -1.24 17.84
N SER A 176 8.18 -0.42 16.82
CA SER A 176 9.25 0.59 16.88
C SER A 176 9.03 1.63 17.97
N ALA A 177 7.79 1.96 18.31
CA ALA A 177 7.48 2.82 19.46
C ALA A 177 7.80 2.13 20.80
N LEU A 178 7.60 0.82 20.91
CA LEU A 178 8.00 0.03 22.10
C LEU A 178 9.51 -0.03 22.24
N VAL A 179 10.23 -0.21 21.14
CA VAL A 179 11.70 -0.19 21.09
C VAL A 179 12.23 1.16 21.58
N VAL A 180 11.69 2.29 21.08
CA VAL A 180 12.07 3.63 21.56
C VAL A 180 11.89 3.76 23.06
N LYS A 181 10.75 3.27 23.60
CA LYS A 181 10.49 3.30 25.05
C LYS A 181 11.50 2.44 25.83
N ALA A 182 11.79 1.24 25.34
CA ALA A 182 12.75 0.33 25.98
C ALA A 182 14.17 0.89 26.00
N LEU A 183 14.53 1.69 25.00
CA LEU A 183 15.83 2.39 24.91
C LEU A 183 15.87 3.70 25.70
N GLY A 184 14.82 4.06 26.47
CA GLY A 184 14.79 5.24 27.32
C GLY A 184 14.31 6.54 26.63
N GLY A 185 13.92 6.50 25.35
CA GLY A 185 13.34 7.61 24.64
C GLY A 185 11.82 7.72 24.85
N THR A 186 11.24 8.86 24.52
CA THR A 186 9.80 9.08 24.56
C THR A 186 9.18 8.83 23.19
N PRO A 187 8.38 7.77 22.99
CA PRO A 187 7.76 7.49 21.71
C PRO A 187 6.57 8.42 21.43
N VAL A 188 6.46 8.90 20.20
CA VAL A 188 5.31 9.64 19.66
C VAL A 188 4.73 8.82 18.49
N PRO A 189 3.70 7.98 18.72
CA PRO A 189 3.16 7.07 17.71
C PRO A 189 2.37 7.79 16.62
N LYS A 190 2.97 7.92 15.44
CA LYS A 190 2.38 8.57 14.27
C LYS A 190 2.74 7.80 12.98
N PRO A 191 1.86 7.78 11.96
CA PRO A 191 2.18 7.20 10.65
C PRO A 191 3.25 8.03 9.92
N MET A 192 3.89 7.42 8.93
CA MET A 192 5.01 8.01 8.18
C MET A 192 4.69 9.36 7.53
N PRO A 193 3.50 9.61 6.94
CA PRO A 193 3.20 10.91 6.32
C PRO A 193 3.35 12.13 7.24
N GLU A 194 3.22 11.95 8.56
CA GLU A 194 3.36 13.04 9.52
C GLU A 194 4.82 13.33 9.92
N THR A 195 5.75 12.42 9.61
CA THR A 195 7.12 12.42 10.15
C THR A 195 7.92 13.65 9.76
N TYR A 196 7.90 14.04 8.48
CA TYR A 196 8.62 15.20 7.98
C TYR A 196 8.27 16.47 8.75
N GLN A 197 6.98 16.77 8.86
CA GLN A 197 6.51 17.96 9.55
C GLN A 197 6.81 17.95 11.06
N MET A 198 6.74 16.77 11.69
CA MET A 198 7.06 16.64 13.11
C MET A 198 8.53 16.94 13.40
N LEU A 199 9.45 16.45 12.54
CA LEU A 199 10.87 16.74 12.62
C LEU A 199 11.17 18.22 12.30
N GLN A 200 10.59 18.72 11.22
CA GLN A 200 10.77 20.11 10.80
C GLN A 200 10.36 21.11 11.88
N LYS A 201 9.20 20.88 12.50
CA LYS A 201 8.65 21.75 13.56
C LYS A 201 9.23 21.48 14.96
N GLY A 202 10.14 20.51 15.10
CA GLY A 202 10.73 20.15 16.40
C GLY A 202 9.74 19.50 17.39
N VAL A 203 8.62 18.95 16.90
CA VAL A 203 7.68 18.18 17.74
C VAL A 203 8.33 16.91 18.27
N VAL A 204 9.25 16.34 17.47
CA VAL A 204 10.12 15.24 17.84
C VAL A 204 11.58 15.57 17.52
N ASN A 205 12.50 14.97 18.27
CA ASN A 205 13.95 15.14 18.10
C ASN A 205 14.51 14.17 17.05
N GLY A 206 13.79 13.06 16.81
CA GLY A 206 14.18 12.03 15.88
C GLY A 206 13.00 11.15 15.49
N ALA A 207 13.29 10.14 14.67
CA ALA A 207 12.30 9.16 14.24
C ALA A 207 12.96 7.80 13.97
N VAL A 208 12.19 6.73 14.11
CA VAL A 208 12.62 5.38 13.73
C VAL A 208 11.98 5.03 12.40
N TYR A 209 12.83 4.77 11.41
CA TYR A 209 12.42 4.36 10.07
C TYR A 209 13.60 3.73 9.29
N PRO A 210 13.35 2.99 8.19
CA PRO A 210 14.42 2.39 7.39
C PRO A 210 15.12 3.45 6.55
N PHE A 211 16.41 3.24 6.25
CA PHE A 211 17.26 4.21 5.56
C PHE A 211 16.71 4.66 4.19
N GLU A 212 16.08 3.75 3.45
CA GLU A 212 15.46 4.05 2.14
C GLU A 212 14.31 5.08 2.20
N ALA A 213 13.72 5.29 3.38
CA ALA A 213 12.68 6.30 3.56
C ALA A 213 13.21 7.74 3.42
N ASN A 214 14.51 7.97 3.60
CA ASN A 214 15.11 9.30 3.48
C ASN A 214 14.83 9.94 2.13
N LYS A 215 14.95 9.19 1.02
CA LYS A 215 14.67 9.71 -0.32
C LYS A 215 13.17 9.88 -0.56
N GLY A 216 12.38 8.84 -0.29
CA GLY A 216 10.96 8.80 -0.68
C GLY A 216 10.08 9.77 0.11
N TRP A 217 10.47 10.10 1.36
CA TRP A 217 9.76 11.00 2.26
C TRP A 217 10.52 12.30 2.51
N LYS A 218 11.63 12.54 1.81
CA LYS A 218 12.50 13.72 1.97
C LYS A 218 13.04 13.91 3.40
N LEU A 219 13.17 12.82 4.17
CA LEU A 219 13.54 12.89 5.58
C LEU A 219 15.02 13.32 5.76
N GLY A 220 15.87 13.08 4.78
CA GLY A 220 17.24 13.58 4.77
C GLY A 220 17.37 15.10 4.75
N GLU A 221 16.27 15.86 4.48
CA GLU A 221 16.25 17.32 4.60
C GLU A 221 16.05 17.80 6.05
N VAL A 222 15.57 16.91 6.94
CA VAL A 222 15.19 17.25 8.32
C VAL A 222 15.85 16.37 9.38
N THR A 223 16.78 15.49 8.99
CA THR A 223 17.63 14.67 9.87
C THR A 223 19.10 14.73 9.44
N ASN A 224 20.01 14.80 10.40
CA ASN A 224 21.45 14.92 10.15
C ASN A 224 22.24 13.68 10.56
N TYR A 225 21.65 12.80 11.36
CA TYR A 225 22.32 11.62 11.92
C TYR A 225 21.44 10.36 11.77
N ALA A 226 22.11 9.21 11.54
CA ALA A 226 21.53 7.88 11.53
C ALA A 226 22.48 6.87 12.19
#